data_beac216c0af45bc4d496a1871bf7bbbe
#
_entry.id   beac216c0af45bc4d496a1871bf7bbbe
#
_cell.length_a   1.000
_cell.length_b   1.000
_cell.length_c   1.000
_cell.angle_alpha   90.00
_cell.angle_beta   90.00
_cell.angle_gamma   90.00
#
_symmetry.space_group_name_H-M   'P 1'
#
loop_
_entity.id
_entity.type
_entity.pdbx_description
1 polymer ?
#
loop_
_entity_poly.entity_id
_entity_poly.type
_entity_poly.pdbx_seq_one_letter_code
_entity_poly.pdbx_strand_id
1 'polypeptide(L)'
;MNGSPNSPQYIEVSPGQAPGFRLGWISVLAAGIGIASGIVAYLLLKLIGLFTNLLFYHRLSAQFISPAGNHLGLWVILLPAAGGLVVGLMAKHGSSKIKGHGIPEAMEAVLTSRSRIHPKVAILKPLSVAVAIGTGGPFGAEGPIIQTGGALGSLVGQLVNMTAVERKVLLACGAGAGMSATFNTPIAGVILAIELLLFEFRPRSFIPLVVASTLATATRFVVMGRSAMFVMESVDFGIPSNLLYYILLGVLCGFAAVGFSRALYWVEDQFEHLPVDELWWPAIGGLGLGIIGFFLPRVLGVGYDTISDILNNRLALNVLLALMVFKALALMISLGSGTSGGLLAPMFMASAAMGATFAIAVNSIIPGAHLAPGAFALVAMGAVFGAAANATFAFIIFAFEIIREYNSVLPLMLVCVIASGIARRFMRASIMTEKLARRGLRVHQEYEADVFQQVTVGEIMDQQPPTVPAGMKVAELADRVAQNKSLAHRRQAALVLDEMDRLVGVITRGDVLRLLKDDPAGDATVSEVCTTTLVVTYPDETVHEAMTKLLANNIGRLPVVRREAPHTVVGYLGRAEVMAARTRRHEEENLREPGWLTRTA
;
A
#
# COMPACT_ATOMS: atom_id res chain seq x y z
N MET A 1 26.96 62.85 16.84
CA MET A 1 26.73 61.66 16.01
C MET A 1 25.53 60.92 16.60
N ASN A 2 24.36 61.23 16.08
CA ASN A 2 23.08 60.70 16.58
C ASN A 2 22.68 59.46 15.81
N GLY A 3 22.81 58.29 16.43
CA GLY A 3 22.19 57.08 15.93
C GLY A 3 20.69 57.11 16.22
N SER A 4 19.84 56.98 15.18
CA SER A 4 18.39 56.93 15.31
C SER A 4 17.95 55.67 16.06
N PRO A 5 17.01 55.76 17.04
CA PRO A 5 16.64 54.61 17.90
C PRO A 5 15.63 53.66 17.30
N ASN A 6 15.41 53.62 16.00
CA ASN A 6 14.32 52.83 15.37
C ASN A 6 14.74 52.04 14.09
N SER A 7 15.93 51.46 14.07
CA SER A 7 16.21 50.44 13.06
C SER A 7 15.58 49.10 13.50
N PRO A 8 14.78 48.43 12.65
CA PRO A 8 14.21 47.13 12.99
C PRO A 8 15.35 46.12 13.22
N GLN A 9 15.38 45.51 14.41
CA GLN A 9 16.27 44.40 14.69
C GLN A 9 15.68 43.16 13.99
N TYR A 10 16.33 42.71 12.91
CA TYR A 10 16.05 41.44 12.30
C TYR A 10 16.65 40.33 13.18
N ILE A 11 15.81 39.58 13.87
CA ILE A 11 16.22 38.34 14.53
C ILE A 11 16.33 37.29 13.42
N GLU A 12 17.54 36.98 12.99
CA GLU A 12 17.78 35.75 12.21
C GLU A 12 17.50 34.56 13.13
N VAL A 13 16.29 34.04 13.04
CA VAL A 13 15.97 32.74 13.59
C VAL A 13 16.57 31.70 12.62
N SER A 14 17.79 31.26 12.89
CA SER A 14 18.32 30.06 12.24
C SER A 14 17.37 28.94 12.54
N PRO A 15 16.73 28.33 11.51
CA PRO A 15 15.92 27.14 11.73
C PRO A 15 16.85 26.12 12.39
N GLY A 16 16.50 25.66 13.59
CA GLY A 16 17.26 24.62 14.26
C GLY A 16 17.50 23.50 13.26
N GLN A 17 18.76 23.16 13.02
CA GLN A 17 19.12 22.15 12.02
C GLN A 17 18.52 20.83 12.49
N ALA A 18 17.32 20.50 11.99
CA ALA A 18 16.83 19.15 12.07
C ALA A 18 17.90 18.23 11.46
N PRO A 19 18.24 17.10 12.10
CA PRO A 19 19.30 16.23 11.61
C PRO A 19 18.98 15.80 10.17
N GLY A 20 19.75 16.32 9.20
CA GLY A 20 19.54 16.09 7.79
C GLY A 20 19.57 14.60 7.44
N PHE A 21 18.83 14.19 6.41
CA PHE A 21 18.84 12.83 5.89
C PHE A 21 20.26 12.43 5.45
N ARG A 22 20.79 11.34 5.99
CA ARG A 22 22.17 10.87 5.75
C ARG A 22 22.27 10.01 4.49
N LEU A 23 22.08 10.61 3.31
CA LEU A 23 21.98 9.91 2.04
C LEU A 23 23.11 8.88 1.80
N GLY A 24 24.38 9.27 1.98
CA GLY A 24 25.53 8.38 1.77
C GLY A 24 25.48 7.15 2.69
N TRP A 25 25.25 7.38 4.00
CA TRP A 25 25.17 6.31 4.97
C TRP A 25 23.99 5.36 4.70
N ILE A 26 22.81 5.91 4.38
CA ILE A 26 21.62 5.13 4.05
C ILE A 26 21.85 4.31 2.78
N SER A 27 22.57 4.85 1.78
CA SER A 27 22.92 4.10 0.56
C SER A 27 23.87 2.94 0.85
N VAL A 28 24.83 3.10 1.76
CA VAL A 28 25.72 1.99 2.20
C VAL A 28 24.92 0.88 2.88
N LEU A 29 24.02 1.24 3.79
CA LEU A 29 23.14 0.25 4.44
C LEU A 29 22.20 -0.42 3.42
N ALA A 30 21.65 0.34 2.49
CA ALA A 30 20.82 -0.16 1.39
C ALA A 30 21.58 -1.17 0.51
N ALA A 31 22.87 -0.95 0.27
CA ALA A 31 23.75 -1.89 -0.42
C ALA A 31 23.81 -3.25 0.30
N GLY A 32 24.07 -3.25 1.60
CA GLY A 32 24.08 -4.46 2.43
C GLY A 32 22.71 -5.16 2.46
N ILE A 33 21.61 -4.39 2.59
CA ILE A 33 20.25 -4.89 2.54
C ILE A 33 19.96 -5.54 1.17
N GLY A 34 20.42 -4.93 0.08
CA GLY A 34 20.26 -5.47 -1.28
C GLY A 34 20.89 -6.85 -1.42
N ILE A 35 22.14 -7.00 -1.01
CA ILE A 35 22.86 -8.30 -1.02
C ILE A 35 22.12 -9.32 -0.17
N ALA A 36 21.77 -8.95 1.07
CA ALA A 36 21.06 -9.85 1.98
C ALA A 36 19.69 -10.29 1.42
N SER A 37 18.93 -9.36 0.83
CA SER A 37 17.64 -9.67 0.20
C SER A 37 17.79 -10.61 -1.00
N GLY A 38 18.87 -10.45 -1.79
CA GLY A 38 19.21 -11.36 -2.89
C GLY A 38 19.47 -12.79 -2.40
N ILE A 39 20.23 -12.95 -1.30
CA ILE A 39 20.51 -14.24 -0.67
C ILE A 39 19.20 -14.85 -0.12
N VAL A 40 18.37 -14.06 0.56
CA VAL A 40 17.11 -14.54 1.14
C VAL A 40 16.13 -14.98 0.06
N ALA A 41 16.07 -14.27 -1.08
CA ALA A 41 15.26 -14.67 -2.23
C ALA A 41 15.70 -16.05 -2.77
N TYR A 42 17.01 -16.27 -2.92
CA TYR A 42 17.58 -17.55 -3.31
C TYR A 42 17.22 -18.67 -2.32
N LEU A 43 17.42 -18.42 -1.02
CA LEU A 43 17.12 -19.39 0.03
C LEU A 43 15.63 -19.74 0.08
N LEU A 44 14.74 -18.75 -0.12
CA LEU A 44 13.31 -19.00 -0.18
C LEU A 44 12.94 -19.93 -1.33
N LEU A 45 13.46 -19.70 -2.53
CA LEU A 45 13.22 -20.58 -3.68
C LEU A 45 13.77 -21.98 -3.46
N LYS A 46 14.95 -22.11 -2.84
CA LYS A 46 15.53 -23.41 -2.45
C LYS A 46 14.67 -24.14 -1.41
N LEU A 47 14.12 -23.42 -0.44
CA LEU A 47 13.22 -23.98 0.57
C LEU A 47 11.90 -24.48 -0.06
N ILE A 48 11.31 -23.68 -0.96
CA ILE A 48 10.13 -24.11 -1.71
C ILE A 48 10.42 -25.38 -2.50
N GLY A 49 11.56 -25.39 -3.23
CA GLY A 49 12.00 -26.57 -3.97
C GLY A 49 12.21 -27.80 -3.09
N LEU A 50 12.81 -27.62 -1.92
CA LEU A 50 13.02 -28.70 -0.95
C LEU A 50 11.71 -29.31 -0.47
N PHE A 51 10.75 -28.50 -0.02
CA PHE A 51 9.45 -28.99 0.42
C PHE A 51 8.66 -29.62 -0.72
N THR A 52 8.67 -29.05 -1.92
CA THR A 52 7.99 -29.63 -3.09
C THR A 52 8.59 -30.99 -3.46
N ASN A 53 9.92 -31.10 -3.54
CA ASN A 53 10.58 -32.37 -3.86
C ASN A 53 10.32 -33.43 -2.79
N LEU A 54 10.41 -33.06 -1.50
CA LEU A 54 10.20 -33.98 -0.40
C LEU A 54 8.78 -34.55 -0.39
N LEU A 55 7.78 -33.68 -0.57
CA LEU A 55 6.38 -34.01 -0.36
C LEU A 55 5.71 -34.60 -1.62
N PHE A 56 6.04 -34.12 -2.81
CA PHE A 56 5.44 -34.60 -4.05
C PHE A 56 6.24 -35.70 -4.76
N TYR A 57 7.57 -35.72 -4.56
CA TYR A 57 8.47 -36.60 -5.32
C TYR A 57 9.32 -37.51 -4.43
N HIS A 58 9.16 -37.46 -3.09
CA HIS A 58 9.86 -38.30 -2.09
C HIS A 58 11.39 -38.29 -2.24
N ARG A 59 11.95 -37.11 -2.62
CA ARG A 59 13.40 -36.97 -2.81
C ARG A 59 13.95 -35.74 -2.09
N LEU A 60 15.16 -35.83 -1.57
CA LEU A 60 15.88 -34.71 -0.94
C LEU A 60 16.60 -33.90 -2.03
N SER A 61 15.95 -32.88 -2.57
CA SER A 61 16.51 -31.93 -3.54
C SER A 61 15.95 -30.54 -3.29
N ALA A 62 16.79 -29.53 -3.34
CA ALA A 62 16.38 -28.13 -3.24
C ALA A 62 16.20 -27.47 -4.62
N GLN A 63 16.15 -28.25 -5.69
CA GLN A 63 15.88 -27.74 -7.03
C GLN A 63 14.42 -27.32 -7.11
N PHE A 64 14.18 -26.12 -7.63
CA PHE A 64 12.81 -25.65 -7.84
C PHE A 64 12.14 -26.48 -8.95
N ILE A 65 10.99 -27.07 -8.64
CA ILE A 65 10.23 -27.93 -9.53
C ILE A 65 8.72 -27.67 -9.37
N SER A 66 7.97 -27.88 -10.44
CA SER A 66 6.51 -27.81 -10.42
C SER A 66 5.91 -29.07 -9.79
N PRO A 67 4.91 -28.97 -8.92
CA PRO A 67 4.17 -30.13 -8.41
C PRO A 67 3.21 -30.74 -9.44
N ALA A 68 3.02 -30.12 -10.61
CA ALA A 68 2.06 -30.56 -11.63
C ALA A 68 2.32 -31.97 -12.18
N GLY A 69 3.58 -32.41 -12.17
CA GLY A 69 3.98 -33.77 -12.63
C GLY A 69 3.99 -34.83 -11.53
N ASN A 70 3.27 -34.64 -10.42
CA ASN A 70 3.23 -35.62 -9.33
C ASN A 70 2.41 -36.87 -9.68
N HIS A 71 2.67 -37.94 -8.92
CA HIS A 71 2.00 -39.24 -9.04
C HIS A 71 1.35 -39.68 -7.72
N LEU A 72 0.98 -38.75 -6.83
CA LEU A 72 0.45 -39.05 -5.49
C LEU A 72 -1.01 -39.55 -5.50
N GLY A 73 -1.72 -39.46 -6.62
CA GLY A 73 -3.13 -39.84 -6.69
C GLY A 73 -3.99 -39.02 -5.71
N LEU A 74 -4.86 -39.68 -4.95
CA LEU A 74 -5.76 -39.03 -3.99
C LEU A 74 -5.05 -38.30 -2.83
N TRP A 75 -3.80 -38.63 -2.53
CA TRP A 75 -3.02 -37.95 -1.47
C TRP A 75 -2.78 -36.46 -1.79
N VAL A 76 -2.84 -36.07 -3.07
CA VAL A 76 -2.76 -34.67 -3.49
C VAL A 76 -3.83 -33.81 -2.83
N ILE A 77 -5.00 -34.37 -2.51
CA ILE A 77 -6.11 -33.66 -1.88
C ILE A 77 -5.77 -33.26 -0.45
N LEU A 78 -5.10 -34.13 0.28
CA LEU A 78 -4.79 -33.92 1.71
C LEU A 78 -3.53 -33.10 1.94
N LEU A 79 -2.61 -33.08 0.98
CA LEU A 79 -1.30 -32.43 1.16
C LEU A 79 -1.40 -30.91 1.37
N PRO A 80 -2.16 -30.15 0.56
CA PRO A 80 -2.36 -28.72 0.80
C PRO A 80 -3.12 -28.42 2.11
N ALA A 81 -4.05 -29.32 2.52
CA ALA A 81 -4.76 -29.18 3.78
C ALA A 81 -3.80 -29.32 4.98
N ALA A 82 -2.89 -30.30 4.94
CA ALA A 82 -1.85 -30.46 5.96
C ALA A 82 -0.91 -29.25 6.01
N GLY A 83 -0.48 -28.73 4.84
CA GLY A 83 0.30 -27.50 4.75
C GLY A 83 -0.43 -26.29 5.33
N GLY A 84 -1.70 -26.14 5.01
CA GLY A 84 -2.57 -25.10 5.56
C GLY A 84 -2.66 -25.18 7.08
N LEU A 85 -2.83 -26.36 7.66
CA LEU A 85 -2.83 -26.57 9.11
C LEU A 85 -1.51 -26.12 9.76
N VAL A 86 -0.37 -26.50 9.16
CA VAL A 86 0.95 -26.07 9.66
C VAL A 86 1.07 -24.54 9.64
N VAL A 87 0.64 -23.90 8.55
CA VAL A 87 0.64 -22.42 8.45
C VAL A 87 -0.30 -21.79 9.47
N GLY A 88 -1.48 -22.37 9.71
CA GLY A 88 -2.42 -21.93 10.75
C GLY A 88 -1.79 -22.01 12.15
N LEU A 89 -1.09 -23.10 12.47
CA LEU A 89 -0.35 -23.26 13.73
C LEU A 89 0.77 -22.22 13.86
N MET A 90 1.54 -21.98 12.79
CA MET A 90 2.60 -20.94 12.76
C MET A 90 2.00 -19.53 12.98
N ALA A 91 0.83 -19.25 12.42
CA ALA A 91 0.16 -17.97 12.60
C ALA A 91 -0.37 -17.80 14.04
N LYS A 92 -0.98 -18.83 14.61
CA LYS A 92 -1.56 -18.81 15.98
C LYS A 92 -0.49 -18.69 17.06
N HIS A 93 0.59 -19.47 16.98
CA HIS A 93 1.63 -19.53 18.02
C HIS A 93 2.85 -18.64 17.72
N GLY A 94 3.05 -18.24 16.46
CA GLY A 94 4.19 -17.42 16.05
C GLY A 94 3.84 -15.94 15.88
N SER A 95 3.17 -15.60 14.79
CA SER A 95 2.74 -14.23 14.47
C SER A 95 1.60 -14.23 13.47
N SER A 96 0.49 -13.55 13.79
CA SER A 96 -0.63 -13.37 12.86
C SER A 96 -0.26 -12.55 11.60
N LYS A 97 0.82 -11.75 11.67
CA LYS A 97 1.33 -10.95 10.54
C LYS A 97 1.92 -11.77 9.39
N ILE A 98 2.02 -13.10 9.52
CA ILE A 98 2.44 -14.00 8.42
C ILE A 98 1.28 -14.36 7.49
N LYS A 99 0.01 -14.17 7.88
CA LYS A 99 -1.16 -14.44 7.04
C LYS A 99 -1.21 -13.50 5.84
N GLY A 100 -1.90 -13.93 4.78
CA GLY A 100 -2.12 -13.13 3.59
C GLY A 100 -0.88 -12.99 2.70
N HIS A 101 -0.96 -12.03 1.76
CA HIS A 101 0.06 -11.89 0.72
C HIS A 101 1.25 -11.00 1.07
N GLY A 102 1.27 -10.35 2.23
CA GLY A 102 2.44 -9.67 2.80
C GLY A 102 2.63 -8.20 2.43
N ILE A 103 2.07 -7.73 1.32
CA ILE A 103 2.20 -6.32 0.89
C ILE A 103 1.41 -5.37 1.80
N PRO A 104 0.13 -5.64 2.15
CA PRO A 104 -0.62 -4.80 3.09
C PRO A 104 0.05 -4.69 4.46
N GLU A 105 0.65 -5.76 4.94
CA GLU A 105 1.36 -5.79 6.22
C GLU A 105 2.62 -4.91 6.19
N ALA A 106 3.33 -4.87 5.05
CA ALA A 106 4.46 -3.95 4.84
C ALA A 106 3.98 -2.50 4.75
N MET A 107 2.87 -2.23 4.04
CA MET A 107 2.23 -0.91 3.96
C MET A 107 1.75 -0.44 5.34
N GLU A 108 1.10 -1.30 6.12
CA GLU A 108 0.65 -1.01 7.48
C GLU A 108 1.84 -0.60 8.38
N ALA A 109 2.96 -1.34 8.30
CA ALA A 109 4.15 -1.02 9.07
C ALA A 109 4.72 0.37 8.71
N VAL A 110 4.67 0.76 7.43
CA VAL A 110 5.08 2.09 6.96
C VAL A 110 4.15 3.17 7.50
N LEU A 111 2.83 2.94 7.47
CA LEU A 111 1.82 3.95 7.79
C LEU A 111 1.62 4.13 9.30
N THR A 112 1.61 3.05 10.08
CA THR A 112 1.17 3.08 11.48
C THR A 112 2.27 2.80 12.49
N SER A 113 3.32 2.05 12.11
CA SER A 113 4.31 1.52 13.04
C SER A 113 5.68 2.16 12.89
N ARG A 114 5.78 3.37 12.35
CA ARG A 114 7.05 4.07 12.06
C ARG A 114 8.05 3.18 11.32
N SER A 115 7.56 2.36 10.38
CA SER A 115 8.32 1.39 9.60
C SER A 115 9.04 0.32 10.44
N ARG A 116 8.49 -0.06 11.60
CA ARG A 116 9.01 -1.14 12.45
C ARG A 116 8.28 -2.43 12.17
N ILE A 117 9.01 -3.46 11.78
CA ILE A 117 8.53 -4.83 11.63
C ILE A 117 9.19 -5.71 12.70
N HIS A 118 8.39 -6.56 13.32
CA HIS A 118 8.89 -7.45 14.38
C HIS A 118 9.85 -8.51 13.80
N PRO A 119 11.02 -8.79 14.42
CA PRO A 119 12.01 -9.74 13.91
C PRO A 119 11.46 -11.13 13.59
N LYS A 120 10.51 -11.64 14.38
CA LYS A 120 9.87 -12.95 14.12
C LYS A 120 9.26 -13.05 12.74
N VAL A 121 8.74 -11.94 12.17
CA VAL A 121 8.11 -11.92 10.86
C VAL A 121 9.14 -12.20 9.76
N ALA A 122 10.37 -11.67 9.89
CA ALA A 122 11.44 -11.87 8.91
C ALA A 122 11.81 -13.36 8.72
N ILE A 123 11.60 -14.19 9.75
CA ILE A 123 11.89 -15.64 9.72
C ILE A 123 10.63 -16.44 9.42
N LEU A 124 9.52 -16.15 10.13
CA LEU A 124 8.31 -16.95 10.02
C LEU A 124 7.61 -16.78 8.68
N LYS A 125 7.68 -15.58 8.05
CA LYS A 125 7.03 -15.37 6.74
C LYS A 125 7.62 -16.25 5.65
N PRO A 126 8.94 -16.25 5.37
CA PRO A 126 9.50 -17.12 4.35
C PRO A 126 9.30 -18.61 4.65
N LEU A 127 9.36 -19.03 5.92
CA LEU A 127 9.11 -20.43 6.30
C LEU A 127 7.65 -20.83 6.05
N SER A 128 6.69 -20.02 6.47
CA SER A 128 5.26 -20.30 6.26
C SER A 128 4.90 -20.39 4.78
N VAL A 129 5.51 -19.52 3.96
CA VAL A 129 5.31 -19.53 2.50
C VAL A 129 5.96 -20.74 1.84
N ALA A 130 7.16 -21.11 2.27
CA ALA A 130 7.83 -22.30 1.76
C ALA A 130 7.02 -23.57 2.04
N VAL A 131 6.41 -23.67 3.23
CA VAL A 131 5.49 -24.77 3.56
C VAL A 131 4.22 -24.66 2.70
N ALA A 132 3.57 -23.49 2.63
CA ALA A 132 2.32 -23.31 1.87
C ALA A 132 2.51 -23.68 0.40
N ILE A 133 3.52 -23.13 -0.28
CA ILE A 133 3.80 -23.42 -1.69
C ILE A 133 4.31 -24.85 -1.87
N GLY A 134 5.21 -25.29 -0.99
CA GLY A 134 5.80 -26.62 -1.05
C GLY A 134 4.81 -27.77 -0.86
N THR A 135 3.66 -27.51 -0.23
CA THR A 135 2.52 -28.44 -0.13
C THR A 135 1.49 -28.29 -1.25
N GLY A 136 1.79 -27.49 -2.28
CA GLY A 136 0.93 -27.30 -3.44
C GLY A 136 0.16 -26.00 -3.46
N GLY A 137 0.32 -25.11 -2.49
CA GLY A 137 -0.34 -23.80 -2.44
C GLY A 137 -0.17 -23.01 -3.73
N PRO A 138 -1.27 -22.46 -4.32
CA PRO A 138 -1.27 -21.83 -5.64
C PRO A 138 -0.75 -20.40 -5.56
N PHE A 139 0.36 -20.18 -4.86
CA PHE A 139 0.88 -18.87 -4.50
C PHE A 139 2.19 -18.54 -5.19
N GLY A 140 2.45 -17.26 -5.37
CA GLY A 140 3.77 -16.76 -5.72
C GLY A 140 4.66 -16.47 -4.51
N ALA A 141 5.96 -16.36 -4.72
CA ALA A 141 6.93 -15.99 -3.68
C ALA A 141 7.03 -14.48 -3.46
N GLU A 142 6.37 -13.66 -4.27
CA GLU A 142 6.61 -12.23 -4.46
C GLU A 142 6.21 -11.37 -3.26
N GLY A 143 4.94 -11.46 -2.86
CA GLY A 143 4.45 -10.73 -1.70
C GLY A 143 5.24 -11.05 -0.43
N PRO A 144 5.44 -12.34 -0.14
CA PRO A 144 6.29 -12.80 0.95
C PRO A 144 7.72 -12.27 0.92
N ILE A 145 8.35 -12.20 -0.25
CA ILE A 145 9.73 -11.68 -0.35
C ILE A 145 9.77 -10.16 -0.16
N ILE A 146 8.74 -9.44 -0.63
CA ILE A 146 8.58 -8.01 -0.36
C ILE A 146 8.48 -7.76 1.15
N GLN A 147 7.65 -8.52 1.86
CA GLN A 147 7.51 -8.41 3.32
C GLN A 147 8.78 -8.82 4.05
N THR A 148 9.44 -9.90 3.63
CA THR A 148 10.68 -10.39 4.26
C THR A 148 11.85 -9.44 4.02
N GLY A 149 12.04 -8.98 2.79
CA GLY A 149 13.03 -7.96 2.45
C GLY A 149 12.77 -6.64 3.18
N GLY A 150 11.51 -6.20 3.21
CA GLY A 150 11.08 -5.04 4.00
C GLY A 150 11.36 -5.21 5.49
N ALA A 151 11.14 -6.41 6.05
CA ALA A 151 11.48 -6.71 7.43
C ALA A 151 13.00 -6.63 7.68
N LEU A 152 13.84 -7.13 6.76
CA LEU A 152 15.30 -6.98 6.86
C LEU A 152 15.71 -5.50 6.85
N GLY A 153 15.18 -4.71 5.92
CA GLY A 153 15.44 -3.26 5.87
C GLY A 153 14.99 -2.54 7.14
N SER A 154 13.81 -2.89 7.65
CA SER A 154 13.29 -2.40 8.92
C SER A 154 14.18 -2.78 10.11
N LEU A 155 14.66 -4.03 10.18
CA LEU A 155 15.54 -4.51 11.24
C LEU A 155 16.87 -3.76 11.27
N VAL A 156 17.51 -3.58 10.10
CA VAL A 156 18.74 -2.77 10.00
C VAL A 156 18.48 -1.35 10.52
N GLY A 157 17.34 -0.75 10.15
CA GLY A 157 16.92 0.56 10.64
C GLY A 157 16.55 0.60 12.13
N GLN A 158 16.35 -0.54 12.79
CA GLN A 158 16.13 -0.64 14.23
C GLN A 158 17.41 -0.88 15.03
N LEU A 159 18.48 -1.37 14.37
CA LEU A 159 19.76 -1.62 15.03
C LEU A 159 20.55 -0.35 15.30
N VAL A 160 20.43 0.68 14.46
CA VAL A 160 21.19 1.92 14.52
C VAL A 160 20.28 3.14 14.75
N ASN A 161 20.89 4.24 15.19
CA ASN A 161 20.16 5.51 15.42
C ASN A 161 19.68 6.08 14.09
N MET A 162 18.37 6.10 13.89
CA MET A 162 17.75 6.56 12.64
C MET A 162 16.48 7.35 12.86
N THR A 163 16.16 8.21 11.89
CA THR A 163 14.85 8.85 11.78
C THR A 163 13.81 7.86 11.26
N ALA A 164 12.52 8.13 11.48
CA ALA A 164 11.44 7.34 10.92
C ALA A 164 11.49 7.32 9.37
N VAL A 165 11.87 8.46 8.75
CA VAL A 165 12.03 8.58 7.29
C VAL A 165 13.16 7.71 6.77
N GLU A 166 14.34 7.73 7.42
CA GLU A 166 15.48 6.87 7.05
C GLU A 166 15.10 5.39 7.13
N ARG A 167 14.37 4.98 8.19
CA ARG A 167 13.89 3.59 8.36
C ARG A 167 12.84 3.22 7.31
N LYS A 168 11.94 4.13 6.96
CA LYS A 168 10.96 3.94 5.87
C LYS A 168 11.67 3.64 4.55
N VAL A 169 12.70 4.41 4.22
CA VAL A 169 13.51 4.19 3.00
C VAL A 169 14.21 2.85 3.03
N LEU A 170 14.84 2.44 4.16
CA LEU A 170 15.50 1.13 4.26
C LEU A 170 14.53 -0.05 4.15
N LEU A 171 13.31 0.06 4.74
CA LEU A 171 12.26 -0.93 4.58
C LEU A 171 11.90 -1.09 3.10
N ALA A 172 11.69 0.03 2.39
CA ALA A 172 11.38 0.01 0.97
C ALA A 172 12.54 -0.53 0.13
N CYS A 173 13.80 -0.22 0.49
CA CYS A 173 14.99 -0.79 -0.14
C CYS A 173 15.00 -2.31 -0.05
N GLY A 174 14.72 -2.87 1.14
CA GLY A 174 14.66 -4.32 1.32
C GLY A 174 13.53 -4.97 0.52
N ALA A 175 12.36 -4.35 0.51
CA ALA A 175 11.18 -4.81 -0.23
C ALA A 175 11.42 -4.82 -1.75
N GLY A 176 11.90 -3.70 -2.31
CA GLY A 176 12.23 -3.58 -3.74
C GLY A 176 13.37 -4.51 -4.15
N ALA A 177 14.41 -4.63 -3.31
CA ALA A 177 15.53 -5.54 -3.53
C ALA A 177 15.08 -7.02 -3.58
N GLY A 178 14.17 -7.42 -2.68
CA GLY A 178 13.59 -8.77 -2.68
C GLY A 178 12.87 -9.08 -3.99
N MET A 179 12.05 -8.14 -4.47
CA MET A 179 11.34 -8.25 -5.74
C MET A 179 12.33 -8.36 -6.92
N SER A 180 13.32 -7.46 -6.97
CA SER A 180 14.34 -7.42 -8.01
C SER A 180 15.14 -8.71 -8.11
N ALA A 181 15.54 -9.28 -6.97
CA ALA A 181 16.27 -10.53 -6.93
C ALA A 181 15.40 -11.72 -7.35
N THR A 182 14.12 -11.76 -7.00
CA THR A 182 13.25 -12.89 -7.32
C THR A 182 12.98 -12.98 -8.82
N PHE A 183 12.70 -11.84 -9.46
CA PHE A 183 12.25 -11.81 -10.86
C PHE A 183 13.28 -11.34 -11.88
N ASN A 184 14.44 -10.89 -11.42
CA ASN A 184 15.42 -10.25 -12.30
C ASN A 184 14.89 -8.94 -12.94
N THR A 185 14.18 -8.15 -12.15
CA THR A 185 13.48 -6.93 -12.56
C THR A 185 13.91 -5.73 -11.69
N PRO A 186 15.16 -5.23 -11.89
CA PRO A 186 15.71 -4.17 -11.05
C PRO A 186 14.94 -2.85 -11.10
N ILE A 187 14.47 -2.43 -12.28
CA ILE A 187 13.75 -1.17 -12.43
C ILE A 187 12.35 -1.29 -11.83
N ALA A 188 11.63 -2.37 -12.15
CA ALA A 188 10.30 -2.60 -11.60
C ALA A 188 10.31 -2.73 -10.08
N GLY A 189 11.33 -3.34 -9.48
CA GLY A 189 11.47 -3.42 -8.02
C GLY A 189 11.60 -2.05 -7.36
N VAL A 190 12.35 -1.11 -7.98
CA VAL A 190 12.45 0.28 -7.51
C VAL A 190 11.09 0.99 -7.62
N ILE A 191 10.45 0.93 -8.79
CA ILE A 191 9.18 1.62 -9.03
C ILE A 191 8.06 1.06 -8.14
N LEU A 192 8.00 -0.27 -7.99
CA LEU A 192 7.02 -0.92 -7.12
C LEU A 192 7.18 -0.49 -5.65
N ALA A 193 8.41 -0.38 -5.15
CA ALA A 193 8.66 0.11 -3.80
C ALA A 193 8.22 1.58 -3.64
N ILE A 194 8.35 2.41 -4.68
CA ILE A 194 7.85 3.78 -4.71
C ILE A 194 6.32 3.81 -4.73
N GLU A 195 5.68 3.08 -5.64
CA GLU A 195 4.22 3.10 -5.81
C GLU A 195 3.44 2.45 -4.65
N LEU A 196 3.99 1.38 -4.03
CA LEU A 196 3.27 0.62 -3.01
C LEU A 196 3.69 0.92 -1.57
N LEU A 197 4.90 1.45 -1.33
CA LEU A 197 5.40 1.59 0.04
C LEU A 197 5.79 3.02 0.41
N LEU A 198 6.47 3.73 -0.48
CA LEU A 198 6.96 5.07 -0.18
C LEU A 198 5.94 6.15 -0.46
N PHE A 199 5.19 6.03 -1.56
CA PHE A 199 4.28 7.04 -2.08
C PHE A 199 4.97 8.40 -2.32
N GLU A 200 6.31 8.40 -2.50
CA GLU A 200 7.10 9.60 -2.80
C GLU A 200 8.20 9.29 -3.82
N PHE A 201 8.43 10.21 -4.74
CA PHE A 201 9.53 10.16 -5.70
C PHE A 201 10.53 11.29 -5.40
N ARG A 202 11.47 11.03 -4.50
CA ARG A 202 12.49 12.02 -4.08
C ARG A 202 13.89 11.42 -4.16
N PRO A 203 14.95 12.21 -4.48
CA PRO A 203 16.32 11.70 -4.57
C PRO A 203 16.79 10.95 -3.31
N ARG A 204 16.35 11.38 -2.13
CA ARG A 204 16.67 10.75 -0.83
C ARG A 204 16.15 9.31 -0.71
N SER A 205 15.06 8.98 -1.41
CA SER A 205 14.45 7.64 -1.43
C SER A 205 14.90 6.85 -2.64
N PHE A 206 14.97 7.50 -3.80
CA PHE A 206 15.28 6.87 -5.07
C PHE A 206 16.71 6.31 -5.13
N ILE A 207 17.73 7.10 -4.70
CA ILE A 207 19.14 6.68 -4.80
C ILE A 207 19.41 5.40 -3.97
N PRO A 208 19.05 5.30 -2.67
CA PRO A 208 19.22 4.07 -1.91
C PRO A 208 18.44 2.87 -2.49
N LEU A 209 17.23 3.10 -3.02
CA LEU A 209 16.44 2.06 -3.68
C LEU A 209 17.14 1.48 -4.90
N VAL A 210 17.69 2.34 -5.77
CA VAL A 210 18.45 1.89 -6.97
C VAL A 210 19.66 1.09 -6.53
N VAL A 211 20.42 1.56 -5.54
CA VAL A 211 21.59 0.83 -5.01
C VAL A 211 21.20 -0.56 -4.49
N ALA A 212 20.14 -0.65 -3.66
CA ALA A 212 19.69 -1.92 -3.11
C ALA A 212 19.20 -2.88 -4.19
N SER A 213 18.39 -2.41 -5.13
CA SER A 213 17.83 -3.19 -6.23
C SER A 213 18.93 -3.72 -7.16
N THR A 214 19.90 -2.86 -7.53
CA THR A 214 21.02 -3.24 -8.40
C THR A 214 21.87 -4.32 -7.74
N LEU A 215 22.25 -4.16 -6.47
CA LEU A 215 23.06 -5.16 -5.76
C LEU A 215 22.31 -6.45 -5.49
N ALA A 216 21.01 -6.40 -5.24
CA ALA A 216 20.18 -7.59 -5.14
C ALA A 216 20.15 -8.38 -6.46
N THR A 217 19.99 -7.68 -7.58
CA THR A 217 20.03 -8.29 -8.91
C THR A 217 21.43 -8.81 -9.26
N ALA A 218 22.49 -8.10 -8.89
CA ALA A 218 23.86 -8.59 -9.05
C ALA A 218 24.11 -9.87 -8.24
N THR A 219 23.62 -9.90 -6.99
CA THR A 219 23.67 -11.12 -6.15
C THR A 219 22.92 -12.28 -6.80
N ARG A 220 21.71 -12.00 -7.34
CA ARG A 220 20.96 -13.00 -8.12
C ARG A 220 21.79 -13.58 -9.26
N PHE A 221 22.50 -12.72 -10.02
CA PHE A 221 23.32 -13.20 -11.14
C PHE A 221 24.38 -14.21 -10.73
N VAL A 222 24.94 -14.05 -9.53
CA VAL A 222 25.92 -14.98 -8.98
C VAL A 222 25.28 -16.30 -8.56
N VAL A 223 24.10 -16.27 -7.90
CA VAL A 223 23.52 -17.46 -7.27
C VAL A 223 22.46 -18.17 -8.12
N MET A 224 21.79 -17.47 -9.05
CA MET A 224 20.66 -17.99 -9.84
C MET A 224 20.85 -17.87 -11.36
N GLY A 225 21.85 -17.09 -11.81
CA GLY A 225 22.09 -16.83 -13.23
C GLY A 225 21.42 -15.55 -13.75
N ARG A 226 21.69 -15.23 -15.03
CA ARG A 226 21.31 -13.96 -15.69
C ARG A 226 20.09 -14.05 -16.59
N SER A 227 19.54 -15.23 -16.79
CA SER A 227 18.40 -15.44 -17.69
C SER A 227 17.18 -14.58 -17.30
N ALA A 228 16.40 -14.18 -18.29
CA ALA A 228 15.07 -13.65 -18.06
C ALA A 228 14.22 -14.67 -17.26
N MET A 229 13.22 -14.22 -16.53
CA MET A 229 12.36 -15.12 -15.77
C MET A 229 11.54 -16.01 -16.70
N PHE A 230 10.98 -15.41 -17.75
CA PHE A 230 10.30 -16.14 -18.83
C PHE A 230 11.04 -15.86 -20.14
N VAL A 231 11.32 -16.93 -20.86
CA VAL A 231 11.83 -16.86 -22.23
C VAL A 231 10.61 -16.97 -23.14
N MET A 232 10.37 -15.93 -23.92
CA MET A 232 9.32 -15.87 -24.93
C MET A 232 9.98 -15.96 -26.31
N GLU A 233 9.46 -16.81 -27.18
CA GLU A 233 9.85 -16.83 -28.58
C GLU A 233 9.53 -15.45 -29.20
N SER A 234 10.29 -14.99 -30.20
CA SER A 234 10.04 -13.70 -30.83
C SER A 234 8.61 -13.63 -31.39
N VAL A 235 7.83 -12.68 -30.88
CA VAL A 235 6.41 -12.52 -31.22
C VAL A 235 6.18 -11.13 -31.77
N ASP A 236 5.46 -11.04 -32.88
CA ASP A 236 4.97 -9.77 -33.38
C ASP A 236 3.73 -9.33 -32.58
N PHE A 237 3.79 -8.16 -32.00
CA PHE A 237 2.67 -7.53 -31.30
C PHE A 237 1.65 -6.89 -32.24
N GLY A 238 1.95 -6.83 -33.53
CA GLY A 238 1.04 -6.35 -34.58
C GLY A 238 0.66 -4.86 -34.44
N ILE A 239 1.57 -4.03 -33.99
CA ILE A 239 1.37 -2.57 -33.90
C ILE A 239 1.73 -1.92 -35.25
N PRO A 240 0.89 -1.02 -35.80
CA PRO A 240 -0.35 -0.42 -35.21
C PRO A 240 -1.66 -1.15 -35.50
N SER A 241 -1.68 -2.17 -36.37
CA SER A 241 -2.90 -2.79 -36.89
C SER A 241 -3.80 -3.39 -35.80
N ASN A 242 -3.21 -3.91 -34.71
CA ASN A 242 -3.93 -4.60 -33.64
C ASN A 242 -4.33 -3.68 -32.48
N LEU A 243 -4.15 -2.37 -32.57
CA LEU A 243 -4.46 -1.42 -31.48
C LEU A 243 -5.90 -1.52 -30.98
N LEU A 244 -6.87 -1.70 -31.88
CA LEU A 244 -8.28 -1.85 -31.48
C LEU A 244 -8.50 -3.07 -30.58
N TYR A 245 -7.86 -4.20 -30.89
CA TYR A 245 -7.97 -5.40 -30.07
C TYR A 245 -7.30 -5.23 -28.71
N TYR A 246 -6.20 -4.45 -28.61
CA TYR A 246 -5.59 -4.09 -27.33
C TYR A 246 -6.50 -3.18 -26.49
N ILE A 247 -7.23 -2.23 -27.10
CA ILE A 247 -8.23 -1.42 -26.38
C ILE A 247 -9.32 -2.33 -25.79
N LEU A 248 -9.85 -3.26 -26.57
CA LEU A 248 -10.86 -4.22 -26.09
C LEU A 248 -10.30 -5.12 -24.98
N LEU A 249 -9.07 -5.60 -25.13
CA LEU A 249 -8.38 -6.35 -24.07
C LEU A 249 -8.23 -5.50 -22.80
N GLY A 250 -7.92 -4.21 -22.92
CA GLY A 250 -7.78 -3.29 -21.78
C GLY A 250 -9.08 -3.16 -20.98
N VAL A 251 -10.20 -3.07 -21.68
CA VAL A 251 -11.53 -3.05 -21.05
C VAL A 251 -11.80 -4.38 -20.31
N LEU A 252 -11.54 -5.51 -20.97
CA LEU A 252 -11.69 -6.83 -20.35
C LEU A 252 -10.80 -6.99 -19.12
N CYS A 253 -9.52 -6.59 -19.20
CA CYS A 253 -8.57 -6.64 -18.09
C CYS A 253 -9.02 -5.78 -16.90
N GLY A 254 -9.57 -4.59 -17.17
CA GLY A 254 -10.09 -3.71 -16.13
C GLY A 254 -11.24 -4.33 -15.34
N PHE A 255 -12.23 -4.89 -16.05
CA PHE A 255 -13.33 -5.60 -15.39
C PHE A 255 -12.87 -6.90 -14.70
N ALA A 256 -11.92 -7.63 -15.28
CA ALA A 256 -11.33 -8.80 -14.65
C ALA A 256 -10.62 -8.44 -13.34
N ALA A 257 -9.88 -7.34 -13.28
CA ALA A 257 -9.23 -6.85 -12.06
C ALA A 257 -10.26 -6.51 -10.96
N VAL A 258 -11.35 -5.81 -11.32
CA VAL A 258 -12.45 -5.48 -10.40
C VAL A 258 -13.14 -6.74 -9.89
N GLY A 259 -13.50 -7.65 -10.81
CA GLY A 259 -14.18 -8.91 -10.48
C GLY A 259 -13.35 -9.78 -9.56
N PHE A 260 -12.04 -9.95 -9.89
CA PHE A 260 -11.11 -10.72 -9.08
C PHE A 260 -10.96 -10.14 -7.67
N SER A 261 -10.74 -8.83 -7.54
CA SER A 261 -10.57 -8.19 -6.25
C SER A 261 -11.80 -8.33 -5.36
N ARG A 262 -13.00 -8.12 -5.91
CA ARG A 262 -14.26 -8.29 -5.18
C ARG A 262 -14.50 -9.75 -4.77
N ALA A 263 -14.25 -10.69 -5.68
CA ALA A 263 -14.44 -12.11 -5.42
C ALA A 263 -13.48 -12.62 -4.35
N LEU A 264 -12.21 -12.18 -4.35
CA LEU A 264 -11.23 -12.55 -3.33
C LEU A 264 -11.72 -12.13 -1.93
N TYR A 265 -12.12 -10.87 -1.76
CA TYR A 265 -12.57 -10.37 -0.47
C TYR A 265 -13.93 -10.94 -0.06
N TRP A 266 -14.81 -11.23 -1.01
CA TRP A 266 -16.03 -11.96 -0.73
C TRP A 266 -15.75 -13.37 -0.19
N VAL A 267 -14.78 -14.10 -0.77
CA VAL A 267 -14.37 -15.41 -0.26
C VAL A 267 -13.74 -15.28 1.14
N GLU A 268 -12.91 -14.26 1.38
CA GLU A 268 -12.34 -13.98 2.72
C GLU A 268 -13.46 -13.77 3.75
N ASP A 269 -14.48 -12.96 3.41
CA ASP A 269 -15.63 -12.72 4.27
C ASP A 269 -16.41 -14.02 4.57
N GLN A 270 -16.50 -14.96 3.61
CA GLN A 270 -17.15 -16.26 3.86
C GLN A 270 -16.38 -17.10 4.88
N PHE A 271 -15.05 -17.07 4.87
CA PHE A 271 -14.25 -17.78 5.88
C PHE A 271 -14.43 -17.18 7.28
N GLU A 272 -14.58 -15.87 7.42
CA GLU A 272 -14.85 -15.21 8.70
C GLU A 272 -16.20 -15.62 9.33
N HIS A 273 -17.17 -16.07 8.53
CA HIS A 273 -18.46 -16.54 8.99
C HIS A 273 -18.49 -18.04 9.35
N LEU A 274 -17.39 -18.77 9.16
CA LEU A 274 -17.34 -20.21 9.49
C LEU A 274 -17.36 -20.42 11.02
N PRO A 275 -18.16 -21.34 11.54
CA PRO A 275 -18.28 -21.63 12.97
C PRO A 275 -17.12 -22.49 13.49
N VAL A 276 -15.88 -22.24 13.04
CA VAL A 276 -14.66 -22.96 13.40
C VAL A 276 -13.55 -21.96 13.73
N ASP A 277 -12.62 -22.39 14.62
CA ASP A 277 -11.45 -21.55 14.98
C ASP A 277 -10.64 -21.20 13.72
N GLU A 278 -10.17 -19.98 13.67
CA GLU A 278 -9.36 -19.40 12.57
C GLU A 278 -8.12 -20.25 12.22
N LEU A 279 -7.64 -21.07 13.15
CA LEU A 279 -6.57 -22.04 12.94
C LEU A 279 -6.86 -23.02 11.81
N TRP A 280 -8.14 -23.42 11.65
CA TRP A 280 -8.56 -24.46 10.69
C TRP A 280 -8.85 -23.89 9.29
N TRP A 281 -9.06 -22.59 9.17
CA TRP A 281 -9.40 -21.99 7.86
C TRP A 281 -8.39 -22.31 6.77
N PRO A 282 -7.04 -22.19 7.01
CA PRO A 282 -6.07 -22.55 5.97
C PRO A 282 -6.11 -24.04 5.57
N ALA A 283 -6.46 -24.93 6.51
CA ALA A 283 -6.62 -26.36 6.20
C ALA A 283 -7.86 -26.63 5.34
N ILE A 284 -8.97 -25.95 5.63
CA ILE A 284 -10.22 -26.04 4.82
C ILE A 284 -9.95 -25.49 3.41
N GLY A 285 -9.30 -24.32 3.31
CA GLY A 285 -8.90 -23.74 2.02
C GLY A 285 -7.95 -24.66 1.24
N GLY A 286 -7.00 -25.27 1.95
CA GLY A 286 -6.08 -26.27 1.40
C GLY A 286 -6.78 -27.53 0.89
N LEU A 287 -7.85 -27.99 1.54
CA LEU A 287 -8.65 -29.11 1.07
C LEU A 287 -9.37 -28.76 -0.25
N GLY A 288 -9.99 -27.58 -0.33
CA GLY A 288 -10.60 -27.09 -1.57
C GLY A 288 -9.58 -26.98 -2.71
N LEU A 289 -8.39 -26.45 -2.42
CA LEU A 289 -7.29 -26.45 -3.38
C LEU A 289 -6.88 -27.85 -3.83
N GLY A 290 -6.75 -28.78 -2.88
CA GLY A 290 -6.35 -30.15 -3.16
C GLY A 290 -7.33 -30.87 -4.11
N ILE A 291 -8.64 -30.64 -3.93
CA ILE A 291 -9.68 -31.15 -4.84
C ILE A 291 -9.48 -30.58 -6.24
N ILE A 292 -9.32 -29.25 -6.38
CA ILE A 292 -9.05 -28.63 -7.68
C ILE A 292 -7.77 -29.17 -8.30
N GLY A 293 -6.70 -29.30 -7.51
CA GLY A 293 -5.38 -29.77 -7.94
C GLY A 293 -5.37 -31.25 -8.36
N PHE A 294 -6.26 -32.07 -7.83
CA PHE A 294 -6.43 -33.44 -8.25
C PHE A 294 -6.94 -33.53 -9.70
N PHE A 295 -7.91 -32.69 -10.08
CA PHE A 295 -8.44 -32.67 -11.45
C PHE A 295 -7.57 -31.86 -12.40
N LEU A 296 -6.90 -30.81 -11.93
CA LEU A 296 -6.08 -29.91 -12.73
C LEU A 296 -4.73 -29.65 -12.03
N PRO A 297 -3.77 -30.58 -12.10
CA PRO A 297 -2.49 -30.48 -11.37
C PRO A 297 -1.67 -29.21 -11.67
N ARG A 298 -1.82 -28.60 -12.85
CA ARG A 298 -1.16 -27.32 -13.23
C ARG A 298 -1.61 -26.11 -12.38
N VAL A 299 -2.67 -26.25 -11.59
CA VAL A 299 -3.11 -25.21 -10.63
C VAL A 299 -2.22 -25.21 -9.38
N LEU A 300 -1.62 -26.33 -9.02
CA LEU A 300 -0.78 -26.46 -7.83
C LEU A 300 0.54 -25.69 -7.95
N GLY A 301 1.02 -25.19 -6.83
CA GLY A 301 2.29 -24.46 -6.70
C GLY A 301 2.30 -23.12 -7.44
N VAL A 302 3.48 -22.56 -7.66
CA VAL A 302 3.67 -21.25 -8.27
C VAL A 302 3.23 -21.22 -9.74
N GLY A 303 3.63 -22.22 -10.55
CA GLY A 303 3.22 -22.41 -11.94
C GLY A 303 3.99 -21.57 -12.96
N TYR A 304 5.26 -21.25 -12.69
CA TYR A 304 6.10 -20.52 -13.67
C TYR A 304 6.27 -21.27 -14.99
N ASP A 305 6.37 -22.61 -14.95
CA ASP A 305 6.37 -23.49 -16.12
C ASP A 305 5.10 -23.31 -16.97
N THR A 306 3.95 -23.31 -16.33
CA THR A 306 2.65 -23.12 -16.99
C THR A 306 2.51 -21.72 -17.59
N ILE A 307 2.99 -20.66 -16.90
CA ILE A 307 3.03 -19.30 -17.46
C ILE A 307 3.91 -19.27 -18.71
N SER A 308 5.09 -19.91 -18.67
CA SER A 308 5.96 -20.01 -19.85
C SER A 308 5.28 -20.76 -21.02
N ASP A 309 4.53 -21.84 -20.74
CA ASP A 309 3.76 -22.56 -21.76
C ASP A 309 2.67 -21.69 -22.39
N ILE A 310 1.98 -20.84 -21.59
CA ILE A 310 0.95 -19.91 -22.09
C ILE A 310 1.59 -18.88 -23.01
N LEU A 311 2.68 -18.23 -22.57
CA LEU A 311 3.39 -17.19 -23.33
C LEU A 311 3.92 -17.71 -24.67
N ASN A 312 4.31 -18.98 -24.73
CA ASN A 312 4.81 -19.63 -25.94
C ASN A 312 3.73 -20.41 -26.73
N ASN A 313 2.45 -20.18 -26.41
CA ASN A 313 1.29 -20.78 -27.12
C ASN A 313 1.34 -22.31 -27.20
N ARG A 314 1.77 -22.98 -26.10
CA ARG A 314 1.91 -24.44 -26.01
C ARG A 314 0.68 -25.14 -25.41
N LEU A 315 -0.37 -24.39 -25.04
CA LEU A 315 -1.56 -24.93 -24.38
C LEU A 315 -2.80 -24.83 -25.28
N ALA A 316 -3.61 -25.88 -25.25
CA ALA A 316 -4.89 -25.88 -25.96
C ALA A 316 -5.94 -24.99 -25.27
N LEU A 317 -6.93 -24.51 -26.03
CA LEU A 317 -7.95 -23.57 -25.55
C LEU A 317 -8.72 -24.06 -24.33
N ASN A 318 -9.07 -25.34 -24.27
CA ASN A 318 -9.76 -25.93 -23.11
C ASN A 318 -8.92 -25.87 -21.83
N VAL A 319 -7.59 -26.04 -21.95
CA VAL A 319 -6.66 -25.92 -20.80
C VAL A 319 -6.53 -24.47 -20.37
N LEU A 320 -6.46 -23.52 -21.33
CA LEU A 320 -6.42 -22.09 -21.04
C LEU A 320 -7.66 -21.63 -20.28
N LEU A 321 -8.86 -22.04 -20.75
CA LEU A 321 -10.13 -21.74 -20.07
C LEU A 321 -10.17 -22.34 -18.65
N ALA A 322 -9.72 -23.57 -18.49
CA ALA A 322 -9.65 -24.22 -17.19
C ALA A 322 -8.68 -23.49 -16.25
N LEU A 323 -7.49 -23.12 -16.73
CA LEU A 323 -6.50 -22.38 -15.92
C LEU A 323 -6.99 -20.97 -15.54
N MET A 324 -7.63 -20.26 -16.47
CA MET A 324 -8.21 -18.94 -16.22
C MET A 324 -9.16 -18.96 -15.02
N VAL A 325 -10.05 -19.96 -14.94
CA VAL A 325 -11.07 -20.06 -13.90
C VAL A 325 -10.50 -20.72 -12.63
N PHE A 326 -9.94 -21.92 -12.77
CA PHE A 326 -9.58 -22.73 -11.59
C PHE A 326 -8.31 -22.26 -10.89
N LYS A 327 -7.36 -21.60 -11.58
CA LYS A 327 -6.21 -20.97 -10.88
C LYS A 327 -6.66 -19.77 -10.07
N ALA A 328 -7.56 -18.94 -10.62
CA ALA A 328 -8.14 -17.81 -9.88
C ALA A 328 -8.94 -18.30 -8.66
N LEU A 329 -9.83 -19.31 -8.86
CA LEU A 329 -10.63 -19.88 -7.78
C LEU A 329 -9.75 -20.51 -6.67
N ALA A 330 -8.75 -21.29 -7.06
CA ALA A 330 -7.81 -21.90 -6.11
C ALA A 330 -7.06 -20.84 -5.30
N LEU A 331 -6.63 -19.74 -5.94
CA LEU A 331 -6.00 -18.62 -5.25
C LEU A 331 -6.96 -17.95 -4.27
N MET A 332 -8.20 -17.65 -4.70
CA MET A 332 -9.21 -17.01 -3.85
C MET A 332 -9.53 -17.85 -2.60
N ILE A 333 -9.76 -19.15 -2.77
CA ILE A 333 -10.05 -20.07 -1.66
C ILE A 333 -8.85 -20.16 -0.71
N SER A 334 -7.63 -20.36 -1.25
CA SER A 334 -6.45 -20.54 -0.44
C SER A 334 -6.03 -19.26 0.27
N LEU A 335 -6.05 -18.10 -0.40
CA LEU A 335 -5.67 -16.83 0.20
C LEU A 335 -6.76 -16.29 1.13
N GLY A 336 -8.03 -16.40 0.74
CA GLY A 336 -9.19 -16.03 1.55
C GLY A 336 -9.29 -16.81 2.86
N SER A 337 -8.78 -18.05 2.89
CA SER A 337 -8.68 -18.84 4.13
C SER A 337 -7.60 -18.33 5.11
N GLY A 338 -6.89 -17.25 4.80
CA GLY A 338 -5.84 -16.69 5.65
C GLY A 338 -4.49 -17.43 5.56
N THR A 339 -4.28 -18.24 4.54
CA THR A 339 -2.97 -18.88 4.29
C THR A 339 -1.91 -17.83 3.91
N SER A 340 -0.64 -18.18 4.08
CA SER A 340 0.51 -17.33 3.75
C SER A 340 0.98 -17.57 2.31
N GLY A 341 0.91 -16.56 1.43
CA GLY A 341 1.39 -16.71 0.05
C GLY A 341 1.17 -15.48 -0.81
N GLY A 342 1.95 -15.30 -1.88
CA GLY A 342 1.84 -14.18 -2.81
C GLY A 342 0.75 -14.40 -3.86
N LEU A 343 0.13 -13.31 -4.31
CA LEU A 343 -0.97 -13.36 -5.29
C LEU A 343 -0.53 -13.04 -6.72
N LEU A 344 0.71 -12.58 -6.93
CA LEU A 344 1.18 -12.10 -8.24
C LEU A 344 1.22 -13.22 -9.29
N ALA A 345 2.02 -14.28 -9.07
CA ALA A 345 2.20 -15.36 -10.06
C ALA A 345 0.87 -16.06 -10.42
N PRO A 346 -0.01 -16.42 -9.48
CA PRO A 346 -1.29 -17.04 -9.85
C PRO A 346 -2.23 -16.09 -10.59
N MET A 347 -2.27 -14.80 -10.26
CA MET A 347 -3.01 -13.81 -11.05
C MET A 347 -2.43 -13.67 -12.46
N PHE A 348 -1.11 -13.69 -12.57
CA PHE A 348 -0.43 -13.67 -13.87
C PHE A 348 -0.83 -14.86 -14.72
N MET A 349 -0.85 -16.06 -14.15
CA MET A 349 -1.27 -17.26 -14.88
C MET A 349 -2.72 -17.15 -15.37
N ALA A 350 -3.65 -16.76 -14.49
CA ALA A 350 -5.06 -16.64 -14.84
C ALA A 350 -5.30 -15.55 -15.90
N SER A 351 -4.66 -14.39 -15.75
CA SER A 351 -4.80 -13.28 -16.70
C SER A 351 -4.06 -13.53 -18.02
N ALA A 352 -2.91 -14.21 -18.01
CA ALA A 352 -2.24 -14.66 -19.23
C ALA A 352 -3.12 -15.63 -20.01
N ALA A 353 -3.72 -16.61 -19.33
CA ALA A 353 -4.67 -17.53 -19.93
C ALA A 353 -5.89 -16.80 -20.53
N MET A 354 -6.40 -15.76 -19.85
CA MET A 354 -7.47 -14.90 -20.35
C MET A 354 -7.05 -14.16 -21.63
N GLY A 355 -5.86 -13.54 -21.64
CA GLY A 355 -5.34 -12.82 -22.81
C GLY A 355 -5.12 -13.73 -24.01
N ALA A 356 -4.54 -14.93 -23.81
CA ALA A 356 -4.37 -15.93 -24.85
C ALA A 356 -5.73 -16.40 -25.40
N THR A 357 -6.68 -16.70 -24.51
CA THR A 357 -8.05 -17.08 -24.88
C THR A 357 -8.75 -16.00 -25.71
N PHE A 358 -8.60 -14.71 -25.30
CA PHE A 358 -9.14 -13.58 -26.07
C PHE A 358 -8.59 -13.55 -27.49
N ALA A 359 -7.27 -13.66 -27.69
CA ALA A 359 -6.66 -13.65 -29.01
C ALA A 359 -7.13 -14.85 -29.88
N ILE A 360 -7.19 -16.06 -29.30
CA ILE A 360 -7.70 -17.26 -30.01
C ILE A 360 -9.16 -17.08 -30.39
N ALA A 361 -10.01 -16.56 -29.51
CA ALA A 361 -11.40 -16.30 -29.77
C ALA A 361 -11.61 -15.28 -30.93
N VAL A 362 -10.85 -14.16 -30.88
CA VAL A 362 -10.88 -13.16 -31.96
C VAL A 362 -10.45 -13.77 -33.29
N ASN A 363 -9.36 -14.53 -33.33
CA ASN A 363 -8.88 -15.21 -34.54
C ASN A 363 -9.91 -16.20 -35.10
N SER A 364 -10.70 -16.85 -34.24
CA SER A 364 -11.74 -17.77 -34.65
C SER A 364 -12.97 -17.07 -35.28
N ILE A 365 -13.27 -15.84 -34.79
CA ILE A 365 -14.40 -15.04 -35.28
C ILE A 365 -13.99 -14.19 -36.48
N ILE A 366 -12.75 -13.67 -36.50
CA ILE A 366 -12.20 -12.78 -37.53
C ILE A 366 -10.93 -13.42 -38.11
N PRO A 367 -11.02 -14.28 -39.13
CA PRO A 367 -9.87 -15.02 -39.64
C PRO A 367 -8.70 -14.15 -40.13
N GLY A 368 -8.93 -12.88 -40.47
CA GLY A 368 -7.92 -11.92 -40.90
C GLY A 368 -7.21 -11.16 -39.77
N ALA A 369 -7.57 -11.39 -38.50
CA ALA A 369 -7.00 -10.66 -37.38
C ALA A 369 -5.53 -11.06 -37.05
N HIS A 370 -5.21 -12.35 -37.23
CA HIS A 370 -3.86 -12.92 -37.00
C HIS A 370 -3.20 -12.49 -35.69
N LEU A 371 -3.97 -12.45 -34.58
CA LEU A 371 -3.46 -12.05 -33.26
C LEU A 371 -2.52 -13.14 -32.71
N ALA A 372 -1.39 -12.74 -32.15
CA ALA A 372 -0.46 -13.64 -31.46
C ALA A 372 -0.90 -13.91 -30.01
N PRO A 373 -1.37 -15.13 -29.64
CA PRO A 373 -1.92 -15.37 -28.31
C PRO A 373 -0.93 -15.07 -27.18
N GLY A 374 0.37 -15.34 -27.35
CA GLY A 374 1.40 -15.03 -26.35
C GLY A 374 1.58 -13.54 -26.10
N ALA A 375 1.46 -12.68 -27.14
CA ALA A 375 1.51 -11.23 -26.99
C ALA A 375 0.36 -10.70 -26.13
N PHE A 376 -0.86 -11.17 -26.41
CA PHE A 376 -2.06 -10.80 -25.65
C PHE A 376 -2.04 -11.37 -24.23
N ALA A 377 -1.46 -12.57 -24.03
CA ALA A 377 -1.25 -13.17 -22.73
C ALA A 377 -0.34 -12.31 -21.85
N LEU A 378 0.81 -11.87 -22.38
CA LEU A 378 1.73 -11.01 -21.69
C LEU A 378 1.11 -9.69 -21.26
N VAL A 379 0.44 -9.04 -22.20
CA VAL A 379 -0.16 -7.73 -21.97
C VAL A 379 -1.29 -7.82 -20.93
N ALA A 380 -2.13 -8.85 -21.01
CA ALA A 380 -3.17 -9.10 -20.00
C ALA A 380 -2.58 -9.37 -18.61
N MET A 381 -1.47 -10.11 -18.52
CA MET A 381 -0.76 -10.41 -17.27
C MET A 381 -0.36 -9.13 -16.54
N GLY A 382 0.28 -8.18 -17.21
CA GLY A 382 0.67 -6.89 -16.62
C GLY A 382 -0.54 -6.01 -16.28
N ALA A 383 -1.54 -5.96 -17.18
CA ALA A 383 -2.67 -5.06 -17.07
C ALA A 383 -3.65 -5.42 -15.93
N VAL A 384 -4.01 -6.71 -15.77
CA VAL A 384 -4.94 -7.13 -14.71
C VAL A 384 -4.35 -6.88 -13.34
N PHE A 385 -3.09 -7.26 -13.14
CA PHE A 385 -2.46 -7.08 -11.83
C PHE A 385 -2.16 -5.61 -11.54
N GLY A 386 -1.63 -4.86 -12.51
CA GLY A 386 -1.36 -3.42 -12.37
C GLY A 386 -2.62 -2.63 -12.01
N ALA A 387 -3.76 -2.97 -12.64
CA ALA A 387 -5.05 -2.37 -12.34
C ALA A 387 -5.58 -2.78 -10.95
N ALA A 388 -5.51 -4.07 -10.59
CA ALA A 388 -5.95 -4.56 -9.29
C ALA A 388 -5.13 -3.98 -8.13
N ALA A 389 -3.80 -3.85 -8.31
CA ALA A 389 -2.89 -3.31 -7.31
C ALA A 389 -2.89 -1.77 -7.24
N ASN A 390 -3.46 -1.07 -8.24
CA ASN A 390 -3.31 0.36 -8.47
C ASN A 390 -1.84 0.80 -8.55
N ALA A 391 -1.00 -0.01 -9.21
CA ALA A 391 0.43 0.20 -9.42
C ALA A 391 0.75 0.09 -10.92
N THR A 392 0.13 0.96 -11.72
CA THR A 392 0.12 0.88 -13.18
C THR A 392 1.51 0.95 -13.78
N PHE A 393 2.31 1.92 -13.36
CA PHE A 393 3.63 2.16 -13.92
C PHE A 393 4.61 1.03 -13.55
N ALA A 394 4.58 0.59 -12.30
CA ALA A 394 5.40 -0.54 -11.86
C ALA A 394 5.14 -1.80 -12.69
N PHE A 395 3.86 -2.09 -13.02
CA PHE A 395 3.53 -3.32 -13.75
C PHE A 395 3.69 -3.22 -15.27
N ILE A 396 3.67 -2.03 -15.86
CA ILE A 396 4.16 -1.84 -17.24
C ILE A 396 5.64 -2.22 -17.32
N ILE A 397 6.47 -1.67 -16.44
CA ILE A 397 7.91 -1.94 -16.40
C ILE A 397 8.18 -3.40 -16.02
N PHE A 398 7.44 -3.94 -15.05
CA PHE A 398 7.60 -5.33 -14.61
C PHE A 398 7.34 -6.33 -15.73
N ALA A 399 6.22 -6.19 -16.45
CA ALA A 399 5.88 -7.07 -17.54
C ALA A 399 6.91 -6.99 -18.69
N PHE A 400 7.47 -5.81 -18.94
CA PHE A 400 8.57 -5.62 -19.88
C PHE A 400 9.86 -6.29 -19.38
N GLU A 401 10.30 -6.05 -18.15
CA GLU A 401 11.58 -6.56 -17.63
C GLU A 401 11.61 -8.09 -17.50
N ILE A 402 10.47 -8.70 -17.19
CA ILE A 402 10.36 -10.15 -16.92
C ILE A 402 10.64 -11.00 -18.17
N ILE A 403 10.42 -10.43 -19.38
CA ILE A 403 10.63 -11.08 -20.67
C ILE A 403 11.74 -10.42 -21.48
N ARG A 404 12.00 -9.11 -21.26
CA ARG A 404 12.96 -8.27 -21.98
C ARG A 404 12.64 -8.06 -23.45
N GLU A 405 11.35 -8.02 -23.81
CA GLU A 405 10.89 -7.77 -25.18
C GLU A 405 10.37 -6.33 -25.30
N TYR A 406 11.15 -5.46 -25.97
CA TYR A 406 10.84 -4.03 -26.05
C TYR A 406 9.56 -3.72 -26.83
N ASN A 407 9.21 -4.53 -27.84
CA ASN A 407 8.01 -4.34 -28.64
C ASN A 407 6.71 -4.47 -27.81
N SER A 408 6.80 -5.06 -26.62
CA SER A 408 5.66 -5.17 -25.68
C SER A 408 5.29 -3.84 -25.00
N VAL A 409 6.17 -2.83 -24.99
CA VAL A 409 6.00 -1.61 -24.19
C VAL A 409 4.76 -0.82 -24.61
N LEU A 410 4.57 -0.59 -25.91
CA LEU A 410 3.43 0.20 -26.41
C LEU A 410 2.07 -0.44 -26.07
N PRO A 411 1.82 -1.74 -26.38
CA PRO A 411 0.57 -2.37 -26.00
C PRO A 411 0.40 -2.46 -24.48
N LEU A 412 1.46 -2.70 -23.70
CA LEU A 412 1.42 -2.67 -22.22
C LEU A 412 0.97 -1.32 -21.70
N MET A 413 1.56 -0.23 -22.19
CA MET A 413 1.16 1.13 -21.78
C MET A 413 -0.32 1.38 -22.03
N LEU A 414 -0.81 1.06 -23.23
CA LEU A 414 -2.21 1.29 -23.60
C LEU A 414 -3.17 0.48 -22.74
N VAL A 415 -2.94 -0.83 -22.65
CA VAL A 415 -3.85 -1.78 -21.98
C VAL A 415 -3.85 -1.56 -20.47
N CYS A 416 -2.67 -1.35 -19.86
CA CYS A 416 -2.55 -1.10 -18.42
C CYS A 416 -3.25 0.20 -18.00
N VAL A 417 -3.14 1.27 -18.80
CA VAL A 417 -3.80 2.56 -18.50
C VAL A 417 -5.31 2.43 -18.60
N ILE A 418 -5.83 1.77 -19.66
CA ILE A 418 -7.27 1.53 -19.82
C ILE A 418 -7.80 0.68 -18.65
N ALA A 419 -7.13 -0.43 -18.35
CA ALA A 419 -7.53 -1.33 -17.27
C ALA A 419 -7.52 -0.59 -15.91
N SER A 420 -6.48 0.21 -15.63
CA SER A 420 -6.40 1.00 -14.40
C SER A 420 -7.46 2.09 -14.32
N GLY A 421 -7.80 2.74 -15.43
CA GLY A 421 -8.90 3.71 -15.48
C GLY A 421 -10.24 3.09 -15.08
N ILE A 422 -10.54 1.89 -15.60
CA ILE A 422 -11.74 1.13 -15.24
C ILE A 422 -11.69 0.72 -13.76
N ALA A 423 -10.57 0.14 -13.31
CA ALA A 423 -10.42 -0.29 -11.92
C ALA A 423 -10.64 0.87 -10.94
N ARG A 424 -10.03 2.03 -11.16
CA ARG A 424 -10.23 3.25 -10.35
C ARG A 424 -11.67 3.74 -10.33
N ARG A 425 -12.43 3.56 -11.43
CA ARG A 425 -13.84 3.97 -11.50
C ARG A 425 -14.76 3.07 -10.68
N PHE A 426 -14.43 1.77 -10.57
CA PHE A 426 -15.30 0.75 -9.98
C PHE A 426 -14.81 0.21 -8.63
N MET A 427 -13.56 0.47 -8.24
CA MET A 427 -12.98 0.06 -6.95
C MET A 427 -12.71 1.30 -6.09
N ARG A 428 -13.08 1.24 -4.80
CA ARG A 428 -12.77 2.29 -3.81
C ARG A 428 -11.38 2.14 -3.22
N ALA A 429 -10.92 0.90 -3.09
CA ALA A 429 -9.59 0.54 -2.62
C ALA A 429 -8.99 -0.51 -3.55
N SER A 430 -7.67 -0.55 -3.70
CA SER A 430 -6.98 -1.58 -4.48
C SER A 430 -6.93 -2.89 -3.70
N ILE A 431 -6.63 -4.00 -4.40
CA ILE A 431 -6.43 -5.31 -3.75
C ILE A 431 -5.32 -5.25 -2.66
N MET A 432 -4.42 -4.26 -2.73
CA MET A 432 -3.35 -4.05 -1.74
C MET A 432 -3.82 -3.25 -0.53
N THR A 433 -4.80 -2.36 -0.71
CA THR A 433 -5.21 -1.39 0.32
C THR A 433 -6.56 -1.71 0.95
N GLU A 434 -7.33 -2.66 0.42
CA GLU A 434 -8.66 -3.02 0.91
C GLU A 434 -8.63 -3.44 2.39
N LYS A 435 -7.68 -4.30 2.80
CA LYS A 435 -7.52 -4.68 4.22
C LYS A 435 -7.22 -3.50 5.13
N LEU A 436 -6.45 -2.53 4.65
CA LEU A 436 -6.15 -1.31 5.39
C LEU A 436 -7.39 -0.42 5.49
N ALA A 437 -8.13 -0.27 4.38
CA ALA A 437 -9.37 0.50 4.34
C ALA A 437 -10.43 -0.09 5.29
N ARG A 438 -10.58 -1.42 5.35
CA ARG A 438 -11.47 -2.12 6.30
C ARG A 438 -11.08 -1.89 7.77
N ARG A 439 -9.79 -1.66 8.05
CA ARG A 439 -9.27 -1.28 9.37
C ARG A 439 -9.35 0.23 9.65
N GLY A 440 -9.97 1.02 8.76
CA GLY A 440 -10.10 2.46 8.89
C GLY A 440 -8.86 3.26 8.49
N LEU A 441 -7.84 2.61 7.92
CA LEU A 441 -6.62 3.26 7.45
C LEU A 441 -6.80 3.70 6.00
N ARG A 442 -6.86 5.01 5.75
CA ARG A 442 -6.93 5.57 4.39
C ARG A 442 -5.52 5.70 3.81
N VAL A 443 -5.26 5.02 2.70
CA VAL A 443 -4.00 5.11 1.96
C VAL A 443 -4.22 6.03 0.76
N HIS A 444 -3.63 7.21 0.79
CA HIS A 444 -3.61 8.10 -0.37
C HIS A 444 -2.39 7.73 -1.22
N GLN A 445 -2.66 7.20 -2.41
CA GLN A 445 -1.62 6.78 -3.38
C GLN A 445 -1.29 7.92 -4.36
N GLU A 446 -1.03 9.12 -3.84
CA GLU A 446 -0.54 10.24 -4.63
C GLU A 446 0.97 10.39 -4.37
N TYR A 447 1.75 10.68 -5.42
CA TYR A 447 3.22 10.79 -5.35
C TYR A 447 3.74 11.93 -4.46
N GLU A 448 2.86 12.87 -4.09
CA GLU A 448 3.05 13.86 -3.03
C GLU A 448 1.97 13.62 -1.97
N ALA A 449 2.27 12.84 -0.97
CA ALA A 449 1.42 12.76 0.20
C ALA A 449 1.45 14.12 0.90
N ASP A 450 0.38 14.90 0.73
CA ASP A 450 0.15 16.07 1.55
C ASP A 450 0.03 15.59 3.01
N VAL A 451 0.92 16.06 3.86
CA VAL A 451 0.95 15.72 5.30
C VAL A 451 -0.43 15.94 5.92
N PHE A 452 -1.18 16.90 5.43
CA PHE A 452 -2.52 17.24 5.90
C PHE A 452 -3.61 16.21 5.52
N GLN A 453 -3.35 15.31 4.60
CA GLN A 453 -4.25 14.20 4.28
C GLN A 453 -4.11 13.01 5.25
N GLN A 454 -3.02 12.94 6.01
CA GLN A 454 -2.72 11.84 6.93
C GLN A 454 -3.01 12.18 8.40
N VAL A 455 -3.19 13.47 8.72
CA VAL A 455 -3.46 13.94 10.07
C VAL A 455 -4.94 14.26 10.21
N THR A 456 -5.57 13.79 11.28
CA THR A 456 -6.97 14.10 11.58
C THR A 456 -7.10 15.41 12.35
N VAL A 457 -8.25 16.06 12.23
CA VAL A 457 -8.59 17.26 12.99
C VAL A 457 -8.51 17.00 14.49
N GLY A 458 -8.98 15.82 14.94
CA GLY A 458 -8.94 15.43 16.34
C GLY A 458 -7.55 15.35 16.96
N GLU A 459 -6.51 15.07 16.15
CA GLU A 459 -5.12 15.00 16.61
C GLU A 459 -4.50 16.38 16.88
N ILE A 460 -5.01 17.43 16.22
CA ILE A 460 -4.39 18.76 16.25
C ILE A 460 -5.29 19.87 16.79
N MET A 461 -6.60 19.63 16.91
CA MET A 461 -7.55 20.61 17.42
C MET A 461 -7.18 21.07 18.84
N ASP A 462 -7.45 22.33 19.14
CA ASP A 462 -7.42 22.81 20.51
C ASP A 462 -8.66 22.26 21.25
N GLN A 463 -8.43 21.41 22.24
CA GLN A 463 -9.49 20.79 23.05
C GLN A 463 -10.09 21.76 24.11
N GLN A 464 -9.47 22.93 24.29
CA GLN A 464 -9.97 23.97 25.18
C GLN A 464 -10.31 25.24 24.38
N PRO A 465 -11.38 25.20 23.56
CA PRO A 465 -11.74 26.33 22.71
C PRO A 465 -12.08 27.55 23.58
N PRO A 466 -11.75 28.77 23.12
CA PRO A 466 -12.23 29.97 23.77
C PRO A 466 -13.73 30.08 23.57
N THR A 467 -14.48 30.10 24.67
CA THR A 467 -15.96 30.20 24.65
C THR A 467 -16.41 31.47 25.33
N VAL A 468 -17.55 31.98 24.86
CA VAL A 468 -18.25 33.14 25.46
C VAL A 468 -19.75 32.83 25.53
N PRO A 469 -20.43 33.22 26.63
CA PRO A 469 -21.88 33.07 26.74
C PRO A 469 -22.62 33.96 25.74
N ALA A 470 -23.67 33.46 25.13
CA ALA A 470 -24.49 34.18 24.16
C ALA A 470 -25.12 35.47 24.71
N GLY A 471 -25.52 35.44 25.98
CA GLY A 471 -26.12 36.59 26.70
C GLY A 471 -25.12 37.62 27.22
N MET A 472 -23.81 37.45 27.06
CA MET A 472 -22.81 38.42 27.49
C MET A 472 -22.92 39.72 26.68
N LYS A 473 -22.74 40.88 27.32
CA LYS A 473 -22.67 42.18 26.60
C LYS A 473 -21.33 42.32 25.86
N VAL A 474 -21.38 42.97 24.70
CA VAL A 474 -20.18 43.20 23.88
C VAL A 474 -19.15 44.08 24.62
N ALA A 475 -19.59 45.06 25.41
CA ALA A 475 -18.69 45.85 26.26
C ALA A 475 -17.91 44.99 27.27
N GLU A 476 -18.57 44.03 27.94
CA GLU A 476 -17.92 43.11 28.87
C GLU A 476 -16.93 42.19 28.15
N LEU A 477 -17.30 41.71 26.95
CA LEU A 477 -16.38 40.90 26.12
C LEU A 477 -15.15 41.72 25.71
N ALA A 478 -15.32 42.98 25.34
CA ALA A 478 -14.22 43.87 24.97
C ALA A 478 -13.25 44.09 26.15
N ASP A 479 -13.76 44.31 27.36
CA ASP A 479 -12.97 44.44 28.57
C ASP A 479 -12.20 43.15 28.91
N ARG A 480 -12.86 41.98 28.76
CA ARG A 480 -12.18 40.69 28.93
C ARG A 480 -11.05 40.48 27.92
N VAL A 481 -11.28 40.85 26.64
CA VAL A 481 -10.24 40.81 25.61
C VAL A 481 -9.09 41.76 25.92
N ALA A 482 -9.37 42.96 26.41
CA ALA A 482 -8.34 43.95 26.78
C ALA A 482 -7.51 43.50 27.98
N GLN A 483 -8.12 42.88 29.00
CA GLN A 483 -7.48 42.40 30.22
C GLN A 483 -6.74 41.07 30.04
N ASN A 484 -7.23 40.19 29.17
CA ASN A 484 -6.70 38.85 29.02
C ASN A 484 -5.73 38.75 27.82
N LYS A 485 -4.41 38.86 28.13
CA LYS A 485 -3.34 38.74 27.12
C LYS A 485 -3.39 37.46 26.28
N SER A 486 -4.01 36.39 26.76
CA SER A 486 -4.13 35.13 26.00
C SER A 486 -5.16 35.18 24.87
N LEU A 487 -6.29 35.87 25.08
CA LEU A 487 -7.31 36.09 24.03
C LEU A 487 -6.85 37.14 23.00
N ALA A 488 -6.07 38.17 23.45
CA ALA A 488 -5.58 39.23 22.57
C ALA A 488 -4.44 38.79 21.64
N HIS A 489 -3.58 37.85 22.02
CA HIS A 489 -2.35 37.52 21.29
C HIS A 489 -2.40 36.24 20.46
N ARG A 490 -3.15 35.23 20.86
CA ARG A 490 -3.14 33.94 20.16
C ARG A 490 -4.49 33.57 19.52
N ARG A 491 -5.62 34.02 20.07
CA ARG A 491 -6.96 33.56 19.65
C ARG A 491 -7.81 34.76 19.26
N GLN A 492 -7.95 34.99 17.94
CA GLN A 492 -8.69 36.14 17.39
C GLN A 492 -10.20 35.92 17.27
N ALA A 493 -10.75 34.82 17.79
CA ALA A 493 -12.19 34.53 17.82
C ALA A 493 -12.54 33.63 19.02
N ALA A 494 -13.81 33.66 19.40
CA ALA A 494 -14.39 32.80 20.42
C ALA A 494 -15.67 32.13 19.88
N LEU A 495 -15.96 30.93 20.41
CA LEU A 495 -17.20 30.21 20.12
C LEU A 495 -18.28 30.72 21.08
N VAL A 496 -19.45 31.03 20.53
CA VAL A 496 -20.59 31.53 21.29
C VAL A 496 -21.47 30.35 21.68
N LEU A 497 -21.70 30.15 22.99
CA LEU A 497 -22.51 29.07 23.54
C LEU A 497 -23.77 29.62 24.20
N ASP A 498 -24.89 28.88 24.07
CA ASP A 498 -26.12 29.15 24.79
C ASP A 498 -26.06 28.66 26.26
N GLU A 499 -27.16 28.80 27.01
CA GLU A 499 -27.29 28.35 28.40
C GLU A 499 -27.20 26.82 28.56
N MET A 500 -27.33 26.07 27.49
CA MET A 500 -27.21 24.60 27.44
C MET A 500 -25.87 24.13 26.84
N ASP A 501 -24.84 24.99 26.81
CA ASP A 501 -23.53 24.75 26.21
C ASP A 501 -23.57 24.34 24.73
N ARG A 502 -24.60 24.74 23.98
CA ARG A 502 -24.70 24.47 22.55
C ARG A 502 -24.12 25.62 21.74
N LEU A 503 -23.42 25.26 20.66
CA LEU A 503 -22.85 26.21 19.72
C LEU A 503 -23.95 27.00 18.97
N VAL A 504 -23.97 28.32 19.12
CA VAL A 504 -24.91 29.22 18.46
C VAL A 504 -24.23 30.19 17.51
N GLY A 505 -22.93 30.45 17.67
CA GLY A 505 -22.22 31.38 16.82
C GLY A 505 -20.71 31.37 17.00
N VAL A 506 -20.05 32.20 16.19
CA VAL A 506 -18.61 32.54 16.34
C VAL A 506 -18.49 34.06 16.33
N ILE A 507 -17.74 34.62 17.27
CA ILE A 507 -17.45 36.06 17.32
C ILE A 507 -15.95 36.29 17.15
N THR A 508 -15.55 37.24 16.31
CA THR A 508 -14.15 37.61 16.10
C THR A 508 -13.82 38.95 16.73
N ARG A 509 -12.52 39.20 16.97
CA ARG A 509 -12.05 40.51 17.40
C ARG A 509 -12.48 41.64 16.43
N GLY A 510 -12.53 41.32 15.12
CA GLY A 510 -12.99 42.30 14.11
C GLY A 510 -14.44 42.68 14.28
N ASP A 511 -15.30 41.74 14.68
CA ASP A 511 -16.71 41.97 14.91
C ASP A 511 -16.93 42.88 16.15
N VAL A 512 -16.20 42.58 17.23
CA VAL A 512 -16.22 43.40 18.45
C VAL A 512 -15.77 44.82 18.15
N LEU A 513 -14.68 45.04 17.42
CA LEU A 513 -14.16 46.37 17.10
C LEU A 513 -15.10 47.13 16.16
N ARG A 514 -15.76 46.46 15.21
CA ARG A 514 -16.72 47.08 14.30
C ARG A 514 -17.94 47.57 15.06
N LEU A 515 -18.46 46.75 15.95
CA LEU A 515 -19.60 47.08 16.78
C LEU A 515 -19.35 48.25 17.72
N LEU A 516 -18.24 48.26 18.44
CA LEU A 516 -17.87 49.36 19.34
C LEU A 516 -17.65 50.67 18.62
N LYS A 517 -17.42 50.63 17.29
CA LYS A 517 -17.37 51.84 16.45
C LYS A 517 -18.78 52.40 16.19
N ASP A 518 -19.77 51.50 15.97
CA ASP A 518 -21.14 51.84 15.63
C ASP A 518 -22.02 52.04 16.90
N ASP A 519 -21.76 51.28 17.96
CA ASP A 519 -22.37 51.39 19.29
C ASP A 519 -21.26 51.45 20.38
N PRO A 520 -20.77 52.65 20.75
CA PRO A 520 -19.71 52.79 21.75
C PRO A 520 -20.10 52.32 23.14
N ALA A 521 -21.38 52.23 23.49
CA ALA A 521 -21.86 51.71 24.77
C ALA A 521 -21.73 50.18 24.85
N GLY A 522 -21.73 49.48 23.71
CA GLY A 522 -21.60 48.04 23.61
C GLY A 522 -22.69 47.26 24.35
N ASP A 523 -23.92 47.80 24.36
CA ASP A 523 -25.05 47.23 25.10
C ASP A 523 -25.66 45.99 24.42
N ALA A 524 -25.38 45.79 23.11
CA ALA A 524 -25.78 44.60 22.38
C ALA A 524 -25.21 43.32 23.00
N THR A 525 -25.97 42.23 22.94
CA THR A 525 -25.51 40.91 23.35
C THR A 525 -24.62 40.24 22.30
N VAL A 526 -23.74 39.36 22.71
CA VAL A 526 -22.86 38.60 21.81
C VAL A 526 -23.68 37.78 20.80
N SER A 527 -24.84 37.25 21.19
CA SER A 527 -25.75 36.51 20.31
C SER A 527 -26.33 37.34 19.16
N GLU A 528 -26.55 38.63 19.37
CA GLU A 528 -27.11 39.52 18.35
C GLU A 528 -26.09 39.88 17.26
N VAL A 529 -24.81 39.72 17.54
CA VAL A 529 -23.73 40.22 16.71
C VAL A 529 -22.75 39.16 16.20
N CYS A 530 -22.84 37.95 16.74
CA CYS A 530 -22.02 36.83 16.31
C CYS A 530 -22.44 36.33 14.92
N THR A 531 -21.50 35.71 14.21
CA THR A 531 -21.79 35.00 12.97
C THR A 531 -22.49 33.68 13.30
N THR A 532 -23.74 33.52 12.84
CA THR A 532 -24.59 32.36 13.06
C THR A 532 -24.56 31.34 11.92
N THR A 533 -24.12 31.74 10.73
CA THR A 533 -23.89 30.81 9.60
C THR A 533 -22.53 30.15 9.79
N LEU A 534 -22.55 28.94 10.36
CA LEU A 534 -21.35 28.26 10.81
C LEU A 534 -20.89 27.20 9.81
N VAL A 535 -19.63 27.25 9.44
CA VAL A 535 -18.93 26.14 8.80
C VAL A 535 -18.21 25.37 9.90
N VAL A 536 -18.51 24.07 10.03
CA VAL A 536 -17.96 23.20 11.08
C VAL A 536 -17.11 22.08 10.49
N THR A 537 -16.27 21.49 11.32
CA THR A 537 -15.48 20.30 11.00
C THR A 537 -15.64 19.25 12.11
N TYR A 538 -15.23 18.03 11.83
CA TYR A 538 -15.39 16.89 12.73
C TYR A 538 -14.02 16.30 13.11
N PRO A 539 -13.87 15.67 14.28
CA PRO A 539 -12.59 15.09 14.72
C PRO A 539 -12.00 14.04 13.77
N ASP A 540 -12.86 13.31 13.05
CA ASP A 540 -12.51 12.24 12.11
C ASP A 540 -12.16 12.74 10.70
N GLU A 541 -12.39 14.01 10.41
CA GLU A 541 -11.99 14.62 9.14
C GLU A 541 -10.48 14.84 9.09
N THR A 542 -9.92 14.82 7.88
CA THR A 542 -8.52 15.15 7.67
C THR A 542 -8.28 16.66 7.77
N VAL A 543 -7.07 17.05 8.14
CA VAL A 543 -6.68 18.46 8.14
C VAL A 543 -6.81 19.07 6.73
N HIS A 544 -6.59 18.29 5.68
CA HIS A 544 -6.79 18.72 4.29
C HIS A 544 -8.25 19.06 4.00
N GLU A 545 -9.21 18.22 4.42
CA GLU A 545 -10.65 18.50 4.28
C GLU A 545 -11.05 19.76 5.05
N ALA A 546 -10.54 19.92 6.26
CA ALA A 546 -10.78 21.12 7.06
C ALA A 546 -10.16 22.37 6.44
N MET A 547 -8.94 22.28 5.90
CA MET A 547 -8.31 23.38 5.16
C MET A 547 -9.10 23.78 3.91
N THR A 548 -9.63 22.80 3.18
CA THR A 548 -10.50 23.06 2.02
C THR A 548 -11.74 23.85 2.42
N LYS A 549 -12.37 23.53 3.57
CA LYS A 549 -13.49 24.30 4.12
C LYS A 549 -13.08 25.72 4.50
N LEU A 550 -11.91 25.90 5.13
CA LEU A 550 -11.37 27.22 5.46
C LEU A 550 -11.18 28.09 4.21
N LEU A 551 -10.56 27.52 3.17
CA LEU A 551 -10.25 28.23 1.92
C LEU A 551 -11.51 28.53 1.11
N ALA A 552 -12.40 27.55 0.91
CA ALA A 552 -13.61 27.70 0.12
C ALA A 552 -14.57 28.75 0.69
N ASN A 553 -14.58 28.91 2.03
CA ASN A 553 -15.46 29.88 2.69
C ASN A 553 -14.73 31.16 3.12
N ASN A 554 -13.46 31.31 2.77
CA ASN A 554 -12.60 32.46 3.14
C ASN A 554 -12.62 32.75 4.64
N ILE A 555 -12.62 31.71 5.49
CA ILE A 555 -12.62 31.82 6.94
C ILE A 555 -11.27 31.34 7.52
N GLY A 556 -10.91 31.85 8.69
CA GLY A 556 -9.64 31.49 9.31
C GLY A 556 -9.74 30.38 10.38
N ARG A 557 -10.96 29.87 10.65
CA ARG A 557 -11.24 29.04 11.81
C ARG A 557 -12.49 28.19 11.63
N LEU A 558 -12.49 27.02 12.28
CA LEU A 558 -13.60 26.08 12.29
C LEU A 558 -13.88 25.60 13.72
N PRO A 559 -15.15 25.71 14.21
CA PRO A 559 -15.58 24.92 15.36
C PRO A 559 -15.47 23.45 15.02
N VAL A 560 -14.93 22.65 15.95
CA VAL A 560 -14.93 21.21 15.85
C VAL A 560 -16.07 20.67 16.71
N VAL A 561 -16.99 19.96 16.07
CA VAL A 561 -18.22 19.47 16.72
C VAL A 561 -18.37 17.95 16.57
N ARG A 562 -19.22 17.34 17.40
CA ARG A 562 -19.55 15.91 17.25
C ARG A 562 -20.44 15.70 16.04
N ARG A 563 -20.16 14.69 15.23
CA ARG A 563 -20.96 14.36 14.03
C ARG A 563 -22.40 13.98 14.37
N GLU A 564 -22.60 13.30 15.50
CA GLU A 564 -23.91 12.85 15.98
C GLU A 564 -24.70 13.97 16.69
N ALA A 565 -24.00 15.02 17.14
CA ALA A 565 -24.58 16.17 17.84
C ALA A 565 -23.89 17.47 17.39
N PRO A 566 -24.30 18.06 16.22
CA PRO A 566 -23.60 19.18 15.58
C PRO A 566 -23.55 20.48 16.39
N HIS A 567 -24.31 20.59 17.47
CA HIS A 567 -24.27 21.71 18.39
C HIS A 567 -23.30 21.51 19.57
N THR A 568 -22.73 20.30 19.74
CA THR A 568 -21.79 19.99 20.83
C THR A 568 -20.37 20.24 20.37
N VAL A 569 -19.73 21.26 20.93
CA VAL A 569 -18.34 21.62 20.65
C VAL A 569 -17.41 20.62 21.35
N VAL A 570 -16.43 20.10 20.62
CA VAL A 570 -15.35 19.24 21.15
C VAL A 570 -13.98 19.85 20.97
N GLY A 571 -13.87 20.90 20.19
CA GLY A 571 -12.59 21.58 19.96
C GLY A 571 -12.72 22.77 19.01
N TYR A 572 -11.56 23.22 18.59
CA TYR A 572 -11.39 24.40 17.76
C TYR A 572 -10.18 24.22 16.84
N LEU A 573 -10.33 24.56 15.57
CA LEU A 573 -9.25 24.49 14.59
C LEU A 573 -9.04 25.86 13.94
N GLY A 574 -7.84 26.41 14.10
CA GLY A 574 -7.43 27.64 13.42
C GLY A 574 -6.15 27.43 12.61
N ARG A 575 -5.70 28.50 11.96
CA ARG A 575 -4.44 28.47 11.18
C ARG A 575 -3.22 28.12 12.00
N ALA A 576 -3.20 28.49 13.28
CA ALA A 576 -2.09 28.21 14.20
C ALA A 576 -1.96 26.70 14.46
N GLU A 577 -3.07 26.02 14.70
CA GLU A 577 -3.13 24.58 14.97
C GLU A 577 -2.69 23.80 13.72
N VAL A 578 -3.13 24.22 12.54
CA VAL A 578 -2.70 23.63 11.26
C VAL A 578 -1.20 23.80 11.03
N MET A 579 -0.65 24.98 11.30
CA MET A 579 0.80 25.24 11.16
C MET A 579 1.60 24.46 12.21
N ALA A 580 1.13 24.38 13.45
CA ALA A 580 1.76 23.60 14.51
C ALA A 580 1.80 22.10 14.17
N ALA A 581 0.73 21.57 13.54
CA ALA A 581 0.68 20.21 13.05
C ALA A 581 1.80 19.91 12.04
N ARG A 582 2.04 20.81 11.09
CA ARG A 582 3.12 20.68 10.10
C ARG A 582 4.49 20.65 10.76
N THR A 583 4.72 21.55 11.73
CA THR A 583 5.99 21.63 12.46
C THR A 583 6.20 20.37 13.30
N ARG A 584 5.20 19.96 14.07
CA ARG A 584 5.26 18.74 14.90
C ARG A 584 5.54 17.48 14.07
N ARG A 585 4.84 17.32 12.92
CA ARG A 585 5.08 16.18 12.04
C ARG A 585 6.49 16.20 11.45
N HIS A 586 6.98 17.38 11.07
CA HIS A 586 8.36 17.54 10.59
C HIS A 586 9.39 17.19 11.68
N GLU A 587 9.15 17.60 12.91
CA GLU A 587 9.99 17.23 14.05
C GLU A 587 9.94 15.73 14.34
N GLU A 588 8.75 15.11 14.35
CA GLU A 588 8.59 13.66 14.55
C GLU A 588 9.27 12.83 13.46
N GLU A 589 9.20 13.25 12.20
CA GLU A 589 9.86 12.59 11.07
C GLU A 589 11.40 12.68 11.17
N ASN A 590 11.92 13.77 11.70
CA ASN A 590 13.36 14.02 11.81
C ASN A 590 13.96 13.65 13.17
N LEU A 591 13.13 13.27 14.17
CA LEU A 591 13.62 12.82 15.46
C LEU A 591 14.40 11.51 15.29
N ARG A 592 15.68 11.50 15.69
CA ARG A 592 16.50 10.27 15.70
C ARG A 592 16.17 9.44 16.93
N GLU A 593 15.63 8.27 16.68
CA GLU A 593 15.36 7.30 17.73
C GLU A 593 16.61 6.46 18.00
N PRO A 594 16.95 6.16 19.29
CA PRO A 594 18.08 5.29 19.62
C PRO A 594 17.86 3.88 19.12
N GLY A 595 18.87 3.32 18.44
CA GLY A 595 18.88 1.92 17.98
C GLY A 595 19.16 0.96 19.14
N TRP A 596 18.91 -0.33 18.93
CA TRP A 596 19.13 -1.38 19.94
C TRP A 596 20.59 -1.49 20.37
N LEU A 597 21.55 -1.25 19.48
CA LEU A 597 22.98 -1.29 19.79
C LEU A 597 23.46 -0.09 20.60
N THR A 598 22.68 0.99 20.68
CA THR A 598 23.06 2.24 21.38
C THR A 598 22.33 2.44 22.70
N ARG A 599 21.41 1.54 23.09
CA ARG A 599 20.68 1.59 24.36
C ARG A 599 21.48 1.12 25.57
N THR A 600 22.67 0.59 25.37
CA THR A 600 23.54 0.02 26.44
C THR A 600 24.67 0.95 26.86
N ALA A 601 24.56 2.27 26.60
CA ALA A 601 25.50 3.28 27.09
C ALA A 601 24.82 4.24 28.08
#